data_e413256fb09bfb400f6ae3cc1f46a86f
#
_entry.id   e413256fb09bfb400f6ae3cc1f46a86f
#
_cell.length_a   1.000
_cell.length_b   1.000
_cell.length_c   1.000
_cell.angle_alpha   90.00
_cell.angle_beta   90.00
_cell.angle_gamma   90.00
#
_symmetry.space_group_name_H-M   'P 1'
#
loop_
_entity.id
_entity.type
_entity.pdbx_description
1 polymer ?
#
loop_
_entity_poly.entity_id
_entity_poly.type
_entity_poly.pdbx_seq_one_letter_code
_entity_poly.pdbx_strand_id
1 'polypeptide(L)'
;MEGQYQLLVVDDDPDVRELIQDYFSDNGFRVVEAKDATAMRSAIEASVPDVVLLDVGLPGEDGLSLARYLREHHDVGVIMVSGAGETVDRIIGLEVGADDYVTKPFDPRELHARVKCVLRRYQRNGEPQDEADTRTTVNKSNGKLSVGEYTLDLNSRQLLGVDEVEIPTTAMEFDLLQVFAERPNRAMSRDQLLSLTQGRDWDPYDRSIDIRIARLRKKIETDPDKPQVIKTVRGVGYMFVSPKH
;
A
#
# COMPACT_ATOMS: atom_id res chain seq x y z
N MET A 1 -15.76 6.32 21.70
CA MET A 1 -16.48 6.12 20.42
C MET A 1 -15.39 5.93 19.39
N GLU A 2 -15.18 4.71 18.90
CA GLU A 2 -14.28 4.47 17.79
C GLU A 2 -14.80 5.29 16.60
N GLY A 3 -13.93 6.12 16.02
CA GLY A 3 -14.29 6.94 14.87
C GLY A 3 -14.71 6.06 13.71
N GLN A 4 -15.85 6.38 13.10
CA GLN A 4 -16.34 5.69 11.90
C GLN A 4 -15.41 6.04 10.73
N TYR A 5 -14.79 5.02 10.10
CA TYR A 5 -13.92 5.23 8.94
C TYR A 5 -14.65 5.87 7.77
N GLN A 6 -14.00 6.83 7.13
CA GLN A 6 -14.51 7.49 5.95
C GLN A 6 -13.92 6.87 4.68
N LEU A 7 -14.79 6.36 3.83
CA LEU A 7 -14.48 5.82 2.50
C LEU A 7 -14.95 6.81 1.43
N LEU A 8 -14.07 7.23 0.54
CA LEU A 8 -14.42 8.02 -0.63
C LEU A 8 -14.46 7.09 -1.86
N VAL A 9 -15.60 7.04 -2.53
CA VAL A 9 -15.80 6.26 -3.77
C VAL A 9 -15.80 7.22 -4.95
N VAL A 10 -14.88 7.02 -5.88
CA VAL A 10 -14.73 7.84 -7.10
C VAL A 10 -14.94 6.94 -8.31
N ASP A 11 -16.10 7.02 -8.91
CA ASP A 11 -16.54 6.19 -10.05
C ASP A 11 -17.59 6.97 -10.83
N ASP A 12 -17.59 6.93 -12.15
CA ASP A 12 -18.60 7.61 -12.96
C ASP A 12 -19.91 6.82 -13.06
N ASP A 13 -19.85 5.50 -12.86
CA ASP A 13 -21.01 4.60 -12.85
C ASP A 13 -21.81 4.74 -11.54
N PRO A 14 -23.06 5.25 -11.59
CA PRO A 14 -23.89 5.42 -10.39
C PRO A 14 -24.26 4.08 -9.73
N ASP A 15 -24.42 2.99 -10.49
CA ASP A 15 -24.80 1.69 -9.94
C ASP A 15 -23.66 1.10 -9.12
N VAL A 16 -22.40 1.34 -9.54
CA VAL A 16 -21.21 0.93 -8.79
C VAL A 16 -21.10 1.73 -7.50
N ARG A 17 -21.33 3.06 -7.54
CA ARG A 17 -21.28 3.88 -6.33
C ARG A 17 -22.35 3.47 -5.34
N GLU A 18 -23.59 3.28 -5.79
CA GLU A 18 -24.72 2.85 -4.95
C GLU A 18 -24.43 1.49 -4.30
N LEU A 19 -23.95 0.49 -5.07
CA LEU A 19 -23.58 -0.82 -4.55
C LEU A 19 -22.53 -0.72 -3.43
N ILE A 20 -21.49 0.10 -3.63
CA ILE A 20 -20.43 0.29 -2.64
C ILE A 20 -20.98 1.05 -1.42
N GLN A 21 -21.77 2.11 -1.63
CA GLN A 21 -22.35 2.90 -0.57
C GLN A 21 -23.22 2.04 0.35
N ASP A 22 -24.15 1.27 -0.22
CA ASP A 22 -25.04 0.41 0.56
C ASP A 22 -24.25 -0.61 1.37
N TYR A 23 -23.37 -1.35 0.70
CA TYR A 23 -22.60 -2.41 1.35
C TYR A 23 -21.70 -1.88 2.47
N PHE A 24 -20.95 -0.79 2.23
CA PHE A 24 -20.01 -0.26 3.22
C PHE A 24 -20.70 0.51 4.35
N SER A 25 -21.82 1.17 4.08
CA SER A 25 -22.62 1.81 5.13
C SER A 25 -23.17 0.79 6.11
N ASP A 26 -23.69 -0.35 5.62
CA ASP A 26 -24.14 -1.47 6.43
C ASP A 26 -23.02 -2.11 7.26
N ASN A 27 -21.77 -1.95 6.81
CA ASN A 27 -20.58 -2.44 7.51
C ASN A 27 -19.86 -1.37 8.36
N GLY A 28 -20.54 -0.26 8.65
CA GLY A 28 -20.09 0.75 9.61
C GLY A 28 -19.12 1.79 9.08
N PHE A 29 -19.04 1.97 7.76
CA PHE A 29 -18.26 3.03 7.13
C PHE A 29 -19.13 4.27 6.87
N ARG A 30 -18.50 5.45 6.93
CA ARG A 30 -19.05 6.66 6.35
C ARG A 30 -18.61 6.74 4.89
N VAL A 31 -19.54 6.56 3.97
CA VAL A 31 -19.24 6.63 2.53
C VAL A 31 -19.53 8.00 1.98
N VAL A 32 -18.60 8.52 1.19
CA VAL A 32 -18.74 9.75 0.40
C VAL A 32 -18.58 9.38 -1.06
N GLU A 33 -19.46 9.89 -1.92
CA GLU A 33 -19.42 9.61 -3.36
C GLU A 33 -18.87 10.78 -4.15
N ALA A 34 -18.10 10.47 -5.18
CA ALA A 34 -17.66 11.41 -6.21
C ALA A 34 -17.80 10.77 -7.59
N LYS A 35 -18.40 11.47 -8.54
CA LYS A 35 -18.61 10.97 -9.90
C LYS A 35 -17.47 11.29 -10.86
N ASP A 36 -16.56 12.19 -10.47
CA ASP A 36 -15.46 12.69 -11.29
C ASP A 36 -14.35 13.31 -10.43
N ALA A 37 -13.26 13.71 -11.07
CA ALA A 37 -12.10 14.33 -10.43
C ALA A 37 -12.45 15.62 -9.64
N THR A 38 -13.39 16.43 -10.13
CA THR A 38 -13.78 17.68 -9.47
C THR A 38 -14.51 17.38 -8.18
N ALA A 39 -15.46 16.47 -8.20
CA ALA A 39 -16.20 16.03 -7.02
C ALA A 39 -15.25 15.36 -5.99
N MET A 40 -14.26 14.56 -6.44
CA MET A 40 -13.24 13.97 -5.60
C MET A 40 -12.45 15.03 -4.82
N ARG A 41 -11.92 16.05 -5.53
CA ARG A 41 -11.15 17.12 -4.90
C ARG A 41 -11.99 17.89 -3.88
N SER A 42 -13.22 18.24 -4.24
CA SER A 42 -14.13 18.93 -3.32
C SER A 42 -14.45 18.10 -2.06
N ALA A 43 -14.59 16.79 -2.22
CA ALA A 43 -14.82 15.89 -1.08
C ALA A 43 -13.60 15.85 -0.15
N ILE A 44 -12.39 15.78 -0.70
CA ILE A 44 -11.13 15.75 0.07
C ILE A 44 -10.87 17.09 0.77
N GLU A 45 -11.15 18.22 0.12
CA GLU A 45 -11.06 19.55 0.75
C GLU A 45 -12.03 19.71 1.94
N ALA A 46 -13.20 19.09 1.85
CA ALA A 46 -14.17 19.11 2.94
C ALA A 46 -13.76 18.20 4.12
N SER A 47 -13.25 17.03 3.83
CA SER A 47 -12.75 16.06 4.82
C SER A 47 -11.85 15.03 4.13
N VAL A 48 -10.62 14.85 4.61
CA VAL A 48 -9.71 13.84 4.11
C VAL A 48 -10.22 12.45 4.50
N PRO A 49 -10.48 11.54 3.53
CA PRO A 49 -10.94 10.19 3.83
C PRO A 49 -9.80 9.29 4.33
N ASP A 50 -10.15 8.18 4.98
CA ASP A 50 -9.17 7.15 5.37
C ASP A 50 -8.73 6.29 4.17
N VAL A 51 -9.67 6.00 3.25
CA VAL A 51 -9.41 5.23 2.03
C VAL A 51 -10.20 5.81 0.85
N VAL A 52 -9.58 5.83 -0.31
CA VAL A 52 -10.19 6.17 -1.59
C VAL A 52 -10.28 4.92 -2.46
N LEU A 53 -11.48 4.58 -2.92
CA LEU A 53 -11.71 3.65 -4.03
C LEU A 53 -11.79 4.48 -5.30
N LEU A 54 -10.89 4.24 -6.24
CA LEU A 54 -10.70 5.11 -7.40
C LEU A 54 -10.80 4.30 -8.69
N ASP A 55 -11.81 4.62 -9.50
CA ASP A 55 -11.92 4.04 -10.84
C ASP A 55 -10.79 4.55 -11.74
N VAL A 56 -10.24 3.65 -12.54
CA VAL A 56 -9.21 3.98 -13.55
C VAL A 56 -9.84 4.70 -14.73
N GLY A 57 -11.04 4.26 -15.13
CA GLY A 57 -11.71 4.67 -16.37
C GLY A 57 -12.54 5.95 -16.29
N LEU A 58 -12.21 6.88 -15.40
CA LEU A 58 -12.98 8.10 -15.21
C LEU A 58 -12.98 8.99 -16.47
N PRO A 59 -14.11 9.63 -16.81
CA PRO A 59 -14.17 10.56 -17.92
C PRO A 59 -13.41 11.87 -17.60
N GLY A 60 -12.63 12.34 -18.56
CA GLY A 60 -11.89 13.60 -18.47
C GLY A 60 -10.49 13.42 -17.89
N GLU A 61 -10.34 13.40 -16.58
CA GLU A 61 -9.06 13.13 -15.92
C GLU A 61 -8.99 11.67 -15.49
N ASP A 62 -7.96 10.95 -15.94
CA ASP A 62 -7.83 9.52 -15.67
C ASP A 62 -7.51 9.23 -14.19
N GLY A 63 -7.99 8.08 -13.72
CA GLY A 63 -7.80 7.66 -12.33
C GLY A 63 -6.32 7.50 -11.93
N LEU A 64 -5.41 7.24 -12.85
CA LEU A 64 -3.98 7.11 -12.56
C LEU A 64 -3.37 8.47 -12.22
N SER A 65 -3.76 9.53 -12.93
CA SER A 65 -3.36 10.90 -12.61
C SER A 65 -3.88 11.33 -11.25
N LEU A 66 -5.12 10.96 -10.91
CA LEU A 66 -5.71 11.22 -9.60
C LEU A 66 -5.04 10.44 -8.49
N ALA A 67 -4.66 9.18 -8.72
CA ALA A 67 -3.90 8.39 -7.74
C ALA A 67 -2.55 9.04 -7.44
N ARG A 68 -1.85 9.55 -8.46
CA ARG A 68 -0.59 10.29 -8.28
C ARG A 68 -0.81 11.55 -7.46
N TYR A 69 -1.83 12.34 -7.81
CA TYR A 69 -2.20 13.55 -7.05
C TYR A 69 -2.45 13.23 -5.58
N LEU A 70 -3.22 12.17 -5.28
CA LEU A 70 -3.47 11.74 -3.91
C LEU A 70 -2.18 11.41 -3.16
N ARG A 71 -1.24 10.74 -3.81
CA ARG A 71 0.05 10.37 -3.21
C ARG A 71 0.99 11.55 -2.95
N GLU A 72 0.93 12.57 -3.78
CA GLU A 72 1.77 13.76 -3.66
C GLU A 72 1.27 14.72 -2.57
N HIS A 73 -0.04 14.70 -2.29
CA HIS A 73 -0.66 15.74 -1.45
C HIS A 73 -1.35 15.20 -0.19
N HIS A 74 -1.63 13.87 -0.11
CA HIS A 74 -2.42 13.29 0.97
C HIS A 74 -1.87 11.93 1.42
N ASP A 75 -1.88 11.69 2.73
CA ASP A 75 -1.57 10.38 3.32
C ASP A 75 -2.87 9.58 3.51
N VAL A 76 -3.39 9.02 2.43
CA VAL A 76 -4.64 8.26 2.40
C VAL A 76 -4.43 6.90 1.74
N GLY A 77 -5.21 5.90 2.14
CA GLY A 77 -5.23 4.62 1.43
C GLY A 77 -5.84 4.77 0.03
N VAL A 78 -5.22 4.21 -1.00
CA VAL A 78 -5.76 4.25 -2.38
C VAL A 78 -5.87 2.84 -2.93
N ILE A 79 -7.10 2.44 -3.26
CA ILE A 79 -7.38 1.19 -3.96
C ILE A 79 -7.92 1.54 -5.35
N MET A 80 -7.20 1.11 -6.39
CA MET A 80 -7.67 1.28 -7.75
C MET A 80 -8.75 0.24 -8.07
N VAL A 81 -9.82 0.68 -8.71
CA VAL A 81 -10.88 -0.20 -9.21
C VAL A 81 -10.92 -0.02 -10.73
N SER A 82 -10.93 -1.10 -11.51
CA SER A 82 -10.89 -0.99 -12.98
C SER A 82 -11.73 -2.05 -13.66
N GLY A 83 -12.27 -1.72 -14.83
CA GLY A 83 -12.90 -2.67 -15.73
C GLY A 83 -11.95 -3.80 -16.14
N ALA A 84 -12.52 -4.92 -16.53
CA ALA A 84 -11.79 -6.12 -16.85
C ALA A 84 -10.73 -5.91 -17.93
N GLY A 85 -9.47 -6.21 -17.63
CA GLY A 85 -8.67 -6.91 -18.58
C GLY A 85 -7.27 -6.48 -18.88
N GLU A 86 -6.73 -5.37 -18.48
CA GLU A 86 -5.35 -5.13 -18.86
C GLU A 86 -4.41 -5.24 -17.65
N THR A 87 -3.61 -6.32 -17.67
CA THR A 87 -2.44 -6.46 -16.77
C THR A 87 -1.60 -5.18 -16.75
N VAL A 88 -1.66 -4.40 -17.82
CA VAL A 88 -1.00 -3.10 -17.98
C VAL A 88 -1.59 -2.06 -17.03
N ASP A 89 -2.92 -1.92 -16.93
CA ASP A 89 -3.57 -0.95 -16.03
C ASP A 89 -3.29 -1.24 -14.57
N ARG A 90 -3.27 -2.52 -14.20
CA ARG A 90 -2.89 -2.96 -12.86
C ARG A 90 -1.43 -2.62 -12.53
N ILE A 91 -0.52 -2.84 -13.48
CA ILE A 91 0.90 -2.52 -13.33
C ILE A 91 1.07 -1.01 -13.16
N ILE A 92 0.45 -0.23 -14.04
CA ILE A 92 0.54 1.24 -14.01
C ILE A 92 -0.10 1.79 -12.74
N GLY A 93 -1.28 1.31 -12.33
CA GLY A 93 -1.96 1.74 -11.10
C GLY A 93 -1.10 1.53 -9.86
N LEU A 94 -0.46 0.37 -9.75
CA LEU A 94 0.47 0.09 -8.67
C LEU A 94 1.76 0.92 -8.81
N GLU A 95 2.26 1.20 -10.01
CA GLU A 95 3.42 2.07 -10.24
C GLU A 95 3.18 3.53 -9.87
N VAL A 96 1.95 4.05 -9.96
CA VAL A 96 1.60 5.41 -9.53
C VAL A 96 1.37 5.54 -8.02
N GLY A 97 1.34 4.45 -7.25
CA GLY A 97 1.29 4.52 -5.80
C GLY A 97 0.05 3.95 -5.13
N ALA A 98 -0.84 3.29 -5.84
CA ALA A 98 -1.96 2.61 -5.23
C ALA A 98 -1.49 1.53 -4.23
N ASP A 99 -2.24 1.39 -3.13
CA ASP A 99 -1.98 0.36 -2.10
C ASP A 99 -2.48 -1.01 -2.56
N ASP A 100 -3.58 -1.03 -3.31
CA ASP A 100 -4.16 -2.24 -3.85
C ASP A 100 -4.93 -1.96 -5.15
N TYR A 101 -5.38 -3.04 -5.80
CA TYR A 101 -6.07 -3.00 -7.08
C TYR A 101 -7.15 -4.07 -7.13
N VAL A 102 -8.33 -3.72 -7.62
CA VAL A 102 -9.49 -4.62 -7.77
C VAL A 102 -10.06 -4.51 -9.18
N THR A 103 -10.39 -5.64 -9.79
CA THR A 103 -11.01 -5.68 -11.12
C THR A 103 -12.53 -5.72 -11.04
N LYS A 104 -13.22 -4.95 -11.87
CA LYS A 104 -14.67 -5.08 -12.10
C LYS A 104 -14.95 -6.27 -13.05
N PRO A 105 -15.95 -7.10 -12.81
CA PRO A 105 -16.83 -7.09 -11.63
C PRO A 105 -16.14 -7.66 -10.39
N PHE A 106 -16.42 -7.09 -9.23
CA PHE A 106 -15.85 -7.50 -7.95
C PHE A 106 -16.94 -8.00 -6.98
N ASP A 107 -16.57 -8.84 -6.03
CA ASP A 107 -17.40 -9.17 -4.87
C ASP A 107 -17.22 -8.06 -3.80
N PRO A 108 -18.31 -7.42 -3.31
CA PRO A 108 -18.21 -6.40 -2.26
C PRO A 108 -17.50 -6.91 -0.98
N ARG A 109 -17.57 -8.20 -0.69
CA ARG A 109 -16.85 -8.80 0.45
C ARG A 109 -15.36 -8.82 0.24
N GLU A 110 -14.89 -9.10 -0.99
CA GLU A 110 -13.49 -9.03 -1.35
C GLU A 110 -12.98 -7.59 -1.23
N LEU A 111 -13.70 -6.62 -1.81
CA LEU A 111 -13.36 -5.20 -1.72
C LEU A 111 -13.27 -4.74 -0.25
N HIS A 112 -14.22 -5.16 0.59
CA HIS A 112 -14.22 -4.85 2.01
C HIS A 112 -12.99 -5.42 2.75
N ALA A 113 -12.61 -6.66 2.47
CA ALA A 113 -11.40 -7.26 3.05
C ALA A 113 -10.15 -6.46 2.65
N ARG A 114 -10.04 -6.01 1.40
CA ARG A 114 -8.94 -5.17 0.91
C ARG A 114 -8.93 -3.79 1.57
N VAL A 115 -10.08 -3.13 1.69
CA VAL A 115 -10.21 -1.85 2.42
C VAL A 115 -9.74 -2.00 3.86
N LYS A 116 -10.15 -3.05 4.57
CA LYS A 116 -9.68 -3.31 5.94
C LYS A 116 -8.17 -3.56 6.00
N CYS A 117 -7.60 -4.24 5.02
CA CYS A 117 -6.15 -4.44 4.95
C CYS A 117 -5.40 -3.12 4.78
N VAL A 118 -5.89 -2.23 3.93
CA VAL A 118 -5.31 -0.89 3.74
C VAL A 118 -5.46 -0.06 5.00
N LEU A 119 -6.65 0.05 5.58
CA LEU A 119 -6.91 0.79 6.82
C LEU A 119 -5.98 0.36 7.96
N ARG A 120 -5.83 -0.93 8.18
CA ARG A 120 -4.96 -1.46 9.25
C ARG A 120 -3.51 -0.97 9.11
N ARG A 121 -3.04 -0.70 7.89
CA ARG A 121 -1.69 -0.17 7.63
C ARG A 121 -1.57 1.28 8.04
N TYR A 122 -2.59 2.07 7.70
CA TYR A 122 -2.64 3.49 8.06
C TYR A 122 -2.88 3.73 9.55
N GLN A 123 -3.60 2.80 10.24
CA GLN A 123 -3.83 2.87 11.70
C GLN A 123 -2.59 2.55 12.54
N ARG A 124 -1.70 1.70 12.05
CA ARG A 124 -0.45 1.37 12.76
C ARG A 124 0.45 2.59 12.98
N ASN A 125 0.08 3.73 12.43
CA ASN A 125 0.73 5.01 12.69
C ASN A 125 0.46 5.59 14.09
N GLY A 126 -0.39 4.96 14.93
CA GLY A 126 -0.86 5.57 16.20
C GLY A 126 -0.74 4.74 17.48
N GLU A 127 -0.49 3.44 17.47
CA GLU A 127 -0.42 2.66 18.72
C GLU A 127 0.72 1.64 18.74
N PRO A 128 1.48 1.54 19.84
CA PRO A 128 2.42 0.44 20.05
C PRO A 128 1.62 -0.83 20.37
N GLN A 129 1.64 -1.82 19.49
CA GLN A 129 1.06 -3.14 19.81
C GLN A 129 2.01 -3.93 20.69
N ASP A 130 1.57 -4.19 21.95
CA ASP A 130 1.85 -5.41 22.68
C ASP A 130 1.16 -6.57 21.95
N GLU A 131 1.94 -7.53 21.50
CA GLU A 131 1.80 -8.97 21.64
C GLU A 131 2.64 -9.77 20.65
N ALA A 132 3.57 -10.44 21.21
CA ALA A 132 3.95 -11.85 21.15
C ALA A 132 3.81 -12.58 19.78
N ASP A 133 4.93 -12.71 19.06
CA ASP A 133 5.45 -14.05 18.82
C ASP A 133 6.98 -14.05 18.78
N THR A 134 7.52 -15.05 19.42
CA THR A 134 8.85 -15.19 19.97
C THR A 134 9.87 -15.56 18.88
N ARG A 135 11.08 -14.97 18.99
CA ARG A 135 12.39 -15.45 18.51
C ARG A 135 12.92 -14.87 17.20
N THR A 136 13.63 -13.79 17.34
CA THR A 136 15.01 -13.66 16.83
C THR A 136 15.62 -12.38 17.39
N THR A 137 16.75 -12.49 18.05
CA THR A 137 17.54 -11.41 18.63
C THR A 137 18.08 -10.51 17.52
N VAL A 138 17.42 -9.40 17.28
CA VAL A 138 18.00 -8.23 16.62
C VAL A 138 17.87 -7.08 17.61
N ASN A 139 18.94 -6.33 17.82
CA ASN A 139 19.02 -5.23 18.76
C ASN A 139 17.80 -4.29 18.64
N LYS A 140 16.78 -4.52 19.47
CA LYS A 140 15.61 -3.65 19.66
C LYS A 140 15.94 -2.46 20.57
N SER A 141 17.03 -1.78 20.34
CA SER A 141 17.28 -0.51 21.01
C SER A 141 16.79 0.61 20.09
N ASN A 142 15.61 1.12 20.37
CA ASN A 142 15.04 2.36 19.81
C ASN A 142 14.06 2.30 18.63
N GLY A 143 13.49 1.14 18.25
CA GLY A 143 12.49 1.12 17.17
C GLY A 143 13.02 1.48 15.77
N LYS A 144 14.33 1.47 15.56
CA LYS A 144 14.98 1.76 14.29
C LYS A 144 15.67 0.53 13.70
N LEU A 145 15.46 0.26 12.41
CA LEU A 145 16.09 -0.82 11.67
C LEU A 145 16.93 -0.25 10.52
N SER A 146 18.09 -0.86 10.26
CA SER A 146 18.95 -0.45 9.15
C SER A 146 18.53 -1.14 7.84
N VAL A 147 18.38 -0.37 6.77
CA VAL A 147 18.06 -0.83 5.41
C VAL A 147 19.09 -0.27 4.43
N GLY A 148 20.18 -0.97 4.24
CA GLY A 148 21.31 -0.43 3.46
C GLY A 148 21.90 0.79 4.15
N GLU A 149 21.94 1.93 3.46
CA GLU A 149 22.37 3.22 4.00
C GLU A 149 21.25 4.00 4.70
N TYR A 150 20.02 3.45 4.68
CA TYR A 150 18.81 4.09 5.20
C TYR A 150 18.44 3.55 6.58
N THR A 151 17.65 4.32 7.30
CA THR A 151 17.09 3.94 8.61
C THR A 151 15.58 3.85 8.51
N LEU A 152 15.03 2.70 8.84
CA LEU A 152 13.60 2.49 8.96
C LEU A 152 13.19 2.74 10.41
N ASP A 153 12.49 3.83 10.68
CA ASP A 153 11.94 4.14 11.99
C ASP A 153 10.55 3.51 12.13
N LEU A 154 10.44 2.51 13.00
CA LEU A 154 9.20 1.77 13.23
C LEU A 154 8.17 2.56 14.02
N ASN A 155 8.61 3.54 14.82
CA ASN A 155 7.72 4.34 15.67
C ASN A 155 6.99 5.40 14.85
N SER A 156 7.75 6.15 14.01
CA SER A 156 7.18 7.16 13.11
C SER A 156 6.75 6.59 11.76
N ARG A 157 7.04 5.29 11.48
CA ARG A 157 6.81 4.62 10.19
C ARG A 157 7.43 5.37 9.00
N GLN A 158 8.64 5.89 9.19
CA GLN A 158 9.36 6.66 8.19
C GLN A 158 10.61 5.92 7.72
N LEU A 159 10.93 6.07 6.44
CA LEU A 159 12.23 5.72 5.88
C LEU A 159 13.09 6.98 5.86
N LEU A 160 14.21 6.97 6.57
CA LEU A 160 15.12 8.11 6.67
C LEU A 160 16.39 7.85 5.86
N GLY A 161 16.81 8.84 5.07
CA GLY A 161 18.08 8.83 4.36
C GLY A 161 19.27 9.06 5.28
N VAL A 162 20.48 9.11 4.69
CA VAL A 162 21.73 9.33 5.41
C VAL A 162 21.74 10.68 6.16
N ASP A 163 21.08 11.67 5.60
CA ASP A 163 20.97 13.03 6.17
C ASP A 163 19.74 13.19 7.09
N GLU A 164 19.14 12.08 7.55
CA GLU A 164 17.88 12.06 8.31
C GLU A 164 16.68 12.70 7.56
N VAL A 165 16.82 12.89 6.25
CA VAL A 165 15.73 13.37 5.39
C VAL A 165 14.78 12.23 5.11
N GLU A 166 13.48 12.48 5.29
CA GLU A 166 12.44 11.49 5.01
C GLU A 166 12.38 11.16 3.52
N ILE A 167 12.34 9.86 3.21
CA ILE A 167 12.09 9.34 1.88
C ILE A 167 10.63 8.88 1.83
N PRO A 168 9.77 9.53 1.02
CA PRO A 168 8.37 9.19 0.95
C PRO A 168 8.15 7.73 0.58
N THR A 169 7.45 6.98 1.43
CA THR A 169 7.07 5.59 1.21
C THR A 169 5.57 5.42 1.42
N THR A 170 4.94 4.56 0.60
CA THR A 170 3.58 4.14 0.89
C THR A 170 3.58 3.18 2.09
N ALA A 171 2.43 3.04 2.76
CA ALA A 171 2.30 2.10 3.87
C ALA A 171 2.75 0.67 3.50
N MET A 172 2.46 0.25 2.26
CA MET A 172 2.84 -1.06 1.72
C MET A 172 4.34 -1.20 1.48
N GLU A 173 4.99 -0.15 0.97
CA GLU A 173 6.43 -0.12 0.79
C GLU A 173 7.15 -0.17 2.14
N PHE A 174 6.62 0.55 3.13
CA PHE A 174 7.13 0.52 4.50
C PHE A 174 7.03 -0.88 5.11
N ASP A 175 5.83 -1.52 5.05
CA ASP A 175 5.61 -2.88 5.56
C ASP A 175 6.56 -3.89 4.91
N LEU A 176 6.77 -3.75 3.60
CA LEU A 176 7.68 -4.63 2.86
C LEU A 176 9.14 -4.44 3.30
N LEU A 177 9.58 -3.20 3.52
CA LEU A 177 10.90 -2.89 4.08
C LEU A 177 11.05 -3.45 5.51
N GLN A 178 10.02 -3.32 6.34
CA GLN A 178 10.01 -3.88 7.69
C GLN A 178 10.17 -5.39 7.67
N VAL A 179 9.38 -6.09 6.85
CA VAL A 179 9.46 -7.56 6.70
C VAL A 179 10.86 -7.99 6.27
N PHE A 180 11.51 -7.26 5.37
CA PHE A 180 12.88 -7.51 4.94
C PHE A 180 13.90 -7.23 6.03
N ALA A 181 13.81 -6.10 6.70
CA ALA A 181 14.76 -5.68 7.74
C ALA A 181 14.70 -6.59 8.99
N GLU A 182 13.52 -7.13 9.31
CA GLU A 182 13.36 -8.13 10.38
C GLU A 182 13.91 -9.51 10.00
N ARG A 183 14.12 -9.79 8.72
CA ARG A 183 14.57 -11.10 8.19
C ARG A 183 15.72 -10.97 7.20
N PRO A 184 16.85 -10.35 7.63
CA PRO A 184 17.98 -10.10 6.76
C PRO A 184 18.61 -11.42 6.27
N ASN A 185 19.13 -11.39 5.04
CA ASN A 185 19.81 -12.51 4.39
C ASN A 185 18.94 -13.78 4.22
N ARG A 186 17.63 -13.64 4.35
CA ARG A 186 16.68 -14.72 4.11
C ARG A 186 15.97 -14.51 2.78
N ALA A 187 16.06 -15.50 1.88
CA ALA A 187 15.26 -15.51 0.66
C ALA A 187 13.79 -15.79 1.01
N MET A 188 12.90 -14.96 0.52
CA MET A 188 11.45 -15.09 0.72
C MET A 188 10.74 -15.15 -0.63
N SER A 189 9.75 -16.07 -0.74
CA SER A 189 8.93 -16.16 -1.93
C SER A 189 7.96 -14.96 -2.03
N ARG A 190 7.42 -14.74 -3.23
CA ARG A 190 6.39 -13.73 -3.46
C ARG A 190 5.20 -13.93 -2.54
N ASP A 191 4.76 -15.17 -2.41
CA ASP A 191 3.64 -15.57 -1.55
C ASP A 191 3.92 -15.30 -0.08
N GLN A 192 5.14 -15.58 0.39
CA GLN A 192 5.55 -15.27 1.76
C GLN A 192 5.55 -13.76 2.01
N LEU A 193 6.06 -12.96 1.06
CA LEU A 193 6.06 -11.50 1.17
C LEU A 193 4.63 -10.94 1.18
N LEU A 194 3.76 -11.43 0.30
CA LEU A 194 2.34 -11.06 0.29
C LEU A 194 1.65 -11.44 1.60
N SER A 195 1.82 -12.67 2.07
CA SER A 195 1.20 -13.13 3.32
C SER A 195 1.65 -12.32 4.53
N LEU A 196 2.93 -11.91 4.57
CA LEU A 196 3.48 -11.14 5.69
C LEU A 196 3.08 -9.66 5.65
N THR A 197 2.77 -9.12 4.47
CA THR A 197 2.39 -7.72 4.30
C THR A 197 0.88 -7.51 4.17
N GLN A 198 0.13 -8.46 3.59
CA GLN A 198 -1.31 -8.32 3.30
C GLN A 198 -2.21 -9.19 4.18
N GLY A 199 -1.67 -10.25 4.82
CA GLY A 199 -2.46 -11.24 5.54
C GLY A 199 -2.84 -12.44 4.65
N ARG A 200 -3.79 -13.29 5.12
CA ARG A 200 -4.02 -14.62 4.55
C ARG A 200 -4.88 -14.69 3.28
N ASP A 201 -5.61 -13.62 2.94
CA ASP A 201 -6.54 -13.59 1.80
C ASP A 201 -5.90 -12.86 0.60
N TRP A 202 -5.07 -13.55 -0.16
CA TRP A 202 -4.40 -13.02 -1.34
C TRP A 202 -4.62 -13.91 -2.59
N ASP A 203 -4.61 -13.30 -3.77
CA ASP A 203 -4.69 -13.99 -5.05
C ASP A 203 -3.32 -14.59 -5.43
N PRO A 204 -3.21 -15.92 -5.69
CA PRO A 204 -1.96 -16.57 -6.10
C PRO A 204 -1.29 -15.98 -7.35
N TYR A 205 -2.03 -15.25 -8.17
CA TYR A 205 -1.53 -14.59 -9.38
C TYR A 205 -1.16 -13.11 -9.17
N ASP A 206 -1.18 -12.62 -7.92
CA ASP A 206 -0.84 -11.23 -7.62
C ASP A 206 0.66 -10.95 -7.81
N ARG A 207 0.99 -10.30 -8.94
CA ARG A 207 2.35 -9.83 -9.23
C ARG A 207 2.69 -8.47 -8.62
N SER A 208 1.85 -7.95 -7.76
CA SER A 208 2.04 -6.65 -7.13
C SER A 208 3.36 -6.53 -6.35
N ILE A 209 3.87 -7.62 -5.81
CA ILE A 209 5.17 -7.65 -5.13
C ILE A 209 6.31 -7.25 -6.06
N ASP A 210 6.36 -7.75 -7.30
CA ASP A 210 7.45 -7.44 -8.23
C ASP A 210 7.50 -5.94 -8.53
N ILE A 211 6.34 -5.33 -8.68
CA ILE A 211 6.19 -3.89 -8.94
C ILE A 211 6.63 -3.08 -7.72
N ARG A 212 6.18 -3.47 -6.53
CA ARG A 212 6.56 -2.82 -5.27
C ARG A 212 8.05 -2.92 -5.00
N ILE A 213 8.66 -4.08 -5.27
CA ILE A 213 10.11 -4.25 -5.20
C ILE A 213 10.83 -3.33 -6.20
N ALA A 214 10.34 -3.22 -7.44
CA ALA A 214 10.94 -2.33 -8.43
C ALA A 214 10.88 -0.86 -7.97
N ARG A 215 9.79 -0.43 -7.34
CA ARG A 215 9.65 0.93 -6.76
C ARG A 215 10.57 1.15 -5.57
N LEU A 216 10.64 0.19 -4.65
CA LEU A 216 11.57 0.27 -3.51
C LEU A 216 13.01 0.39 -4.00
N ARG A 217 13.40 -0.41 -5.00
CA ARG A 217 14.74 -0.31 -5.59
C ARG A 217 15.04 1.09 -6.14
N LYS A 218 14.08 1.73 -6.81
CA LYS A 218 14.25 3.12 -7.29
C LYS A 218 14.50 4.12 -6.14
N LYS A 219 14.07 3.81 -4.91
CA LYS A 219 14.21 4.68 -3.74
C LYS A 219 15.48 4.40 -2.93
N ILE A 220 15.89 3.13 -2.83
CA ILE A 220 16.93 2.70 -1.88
C ILE A 220 18.17 2.11 -2.54
N GLU A 221 18.19 1.89 -3.85
CA GLU A 221 19.37 1.38 -4.56
C GLU A 221 20.07 2.50 -5.32
N THR A 222 21.38 2.48 -5.31
CA THR A 222 22.18 3.40 -6.16
C THR A 222 21.97 3.13 -7.66
N ASP A 223 21.83 1.86 -8.02
CA ASP A 223 21.51 1.39 -9.37
C ASP A 223 20.38 0.35 -9.28
N PRO A 224 19.12 0.73 -9.59
CA PRO A 224 17.97 -0.19 -9.51
C PRO A 224 18.09 -1.43 -10.40
N ASP A 225 18.85 -1.36 -11.50
CA ASP A 225 19.08 -2.48 -12.42
C ASP A 225 20.13 -3.46 -11.90
N LYS A 226 20.97 -3.00 -10.95
CA LYS A 226 22.00 -3.81 -10.28
C LYS A 226 21.83 -3.78 -8.75
N PRO A 227 20.68 -4.25 -8.23
CA PRO A 227 20.31 -4.07 -6.84
C PRO A 227 21.29 -4.78 -5.88
N GLN A 228 21.73 -4.07 -4.84
CA GLN A 228 22.62 -4.59 -3.82
C GLN A 228 21.89 -4.81 -2.49
N VAL A 229 20.85 -4.05 -2.20
CA VAL A 229 20.07 -4.09 -0.96
C VAL A 229 18.96 -5.15 -1.06
N ILE A 230 18.12 -5.10 -2.11
CA ILE A 230 17.06 -6.09 -2.34
C ILE A 230 17.41 -6.92 -3.59
N LYS A 231 17.99 -8.10 -3.39
CA LYS A 231 18.41 -8.99 -4.48
C LYS A 231 17.30 -9.93 -4.92
N THR A 232 17.26 -10.22 -6.22
CA THR A 232 16.41 -11.29 -6.75
C THR A 232 17.12 -12.65 -6.59
N VAL A 233 16.44 -13.58 -5.94
CA VAL A 233 16.88 -14.99 -5.83
C VAL A 233 16.10 -15.80 -6.86
N ARG A 234 16.76 -16.16 -7.98
CA ARG A 234 16.11 -16.86 -9.10
C ARG A 234 15.41 -18.14 -8.63
N GLY A 235 14.17 -18.33 -9.07
CA GLY A 235 13.35 -19.49 -8.72
C GLY A 235 12.77 -19.45 -7.30
N VAL A 236 13.13 -18.47 -6.46
CA VAL A 236 12.63 -18.34 -5.09
C VAL A 236 11.81 -17.05 -4.91
N GLY A 237 12.42 -15.88 -5.11
CA GLY A 237 11.80 -14.60 -4.86
C GLY A 237 12.82 -13.51 -4.58
N TYR A 238 12.77 -12.87 -3.40
CA TYR A 238 13.62 -11.74 -3.04
C TYR A 238 14.32 -11.93 -1.69
N MET A 239 15.44 -11.27 -1.53
CA MET A 239 16.23 -11.30 -0.30
C MET A 239 16.82 -9.92 -0.01
N PHE A 240 16.64 -9.44 1.19
CA PHE A 240 17.33 -8.27 1.71
C PHE A 240 18.73 -8.66 2.18
N VAL A 241 19.73 -7.94 1.70
CA VAL A 241 21.13 -8.14 2.09
C VAL A 241 21.48 -7.10 3.13
N SER A 242 21.68 -7.55 4.38
CA SER A 242 22.17 -6.68 5.44
C SER A 242 23.57 -6.17 5.09
N PRO A 243 23.87 -4.86 5.25
CA PRO A 243 25.24 -4.38 5.15
C PRO A 243 26.11 -5.15 6.14
N LYS A 244 27.25 -5.63 5.67
CA LYS A 244 28.25 -6.21 6.58
C LYS A 244 28.85 -5.09 7.41
N HIS A 245 28.65 -5.15 8.71
CA HIS A 245 29.44 -4.38 9.66
C HIS A 245 30.91 -4.80 9.63
#